data_9bd04691fa3904b7c3896e775346b422
#
_entry.id   9bd04691fa3904b7c3896e775346b422
#
_cell.length_a   1.000
_cell.length_b   1.000
_cell.length_c   1.000
_cell.angle_alpha   90.00
_cell.angle_beta   90.00
_cell.angle_gamma   90.00
#
_symmetry.space_group_name_H-M   'P 1'
#
loop_
_entity.id
_entity.type
_entity.pdbx_description
1 polymer ?
#
loop_
_entity_poly.entity_id
_entity_poly.type
_entity_poly.pdbx_seq_one_letter_code
_entity_poly.pdbx_strand_id
1 'polypeptide(L)'
;MDGPVVYARRPFSGGRGDAPIAFLDRDGVLNMSLNGYVNRPGELRLISGTGAAMRALRDAGFLLCVVTNQSAIERGHWDDERLHLIHDRLDDLLKHEDAQPDLVLACPHVPWGGCDCRKPEPGMLGLGARLLRSRGGFEAMRQRWQRGDHAQPHALDVMVGDRRSDLEAGTKYGARPFWVKRDRGIQTLLPRLLDSNDTGDEVV
;
A
#
# COMPACT_ATOMS: atom_id res chain seq x y z
N MET A 1 1.74 20.30 1.15
CA MET A 1 1.94 19.03 1.92
C MET A 1 3.13 18.33 1.30
N ASP A 2 4.23 18.08 2.05
CA ASP A 2 5.51 17.66 1.45
C ASP A 2 5.72 16.14 1.43
N GLY A 3 4.68 15.32 1.47
CA GLY A 3 4.81 13.87 1.50
C GLY A 3 3.46 13.17 1.46
N PRO A 4 3.44 11.84 1.63
CA PRO A 4 2.19 11.10 1.65
C PRO A 4 1.41 11.31 2.94
N VAL A 5 0.10 11.18 2.85
CA VAL A 5 -0.78 11.06 4.02
C VAL A 5 -0.57 9.67 4.63
N VAL A 6 -0.35 9.62 5.94
CA VAL A 6 0.00 8.39 6.67
C VAL A 6 -1.13 7.99 7.60
N TYR A 7 -1.55 6.74 7.50
CA TYR A 7 -2.54 6.13 8.39
C TYR A 7 -2.01 4.89 9.05
N ALA A 8 -2.17 4.79 10.35
CA ALA A 8 -1.92 3.58 11.10
C ALA A 8 -3.07 3.31 12.05
N ARG A 9 -3.72 2.21 11.84
CA ARG A 9 -4.93 1.86 12.59
C ARG A 9 -4.71 0.86 13.69
N ARG A 10 -3.83 -0.09 13.49
CA ARG A 10 -3.46 -1.01 14.55
C ARG A 10 -2.45 -0.37 15.47
N PRO A 11 -2.56 -0.57 16.79
CA PRO A 11 -1.46 -0.27 17.66
C PRO A 11 -0.27 -1.12 17.21
N PHE A 12 0.63 -0.50 16.46
CA PHE A 12 1.82 -1.14 15.96
C PHE A 12 2.79 -1.28 17.15
N SER A 13 2.88 -2.49 17.68
CA SER A 13 3.67 -2.80 18.89
C SER A 13 5.19 -2.93 18.63
N GLY A 14 5.71 -2.18 17.67
CA GLY A 14 7.13 -2.19 17.35
C GLY A 14 7.53 -3.15 16.22
N GLY A 15 8.58 -2.78 15.48
CA GLY A 15 8.94 -3.39 14.24
C GLY A 15 9.41 -4.83 14.37
N ARG A 16 8.87 -5.68 13.56
CA ARG A 16 9.54 -6.90 13.14
C ARG A 16 10.60 -6.48 12.11
N GLY A 17 11.78 -6.07 12.58
CA GLY A 17 12.83 -5.46 11.76
C GLY A 17 13.22 -6.21 10.50
N ASP A 18 12.92 -7.52 10.44
CA ASP A 18 13.24 -8.45 9.37
C ASP A 18 12.00 -9.03 8.66
N ALA A 19 10.79 -8.58 9.00
CA ALA A 19 9.58 -9.11 8.38
C ALA A 19 9.43 -8.61 6.92
N PRO A 20 9.02 -9.47 5.97
CA PRO A 20 8.66 -9.03 4.63
C PRO A 20 7.41 -8.16 4.64
N ILE A 21 7.29 -7.27 3.67
CA ILE A 21 6.16 -6.38 3.50
C ILE A 21 5.45 -6.69 2.20
N ALA A 22 4.13 -6.84 2.25
CA ALA A 22 3.28 -6.80 1.09
C ALA A 22 2.79 -5.35 0.88
N PHE A 23 3.38 -4.66 -0.10
CA PHE A 23 2.89 -3.38 -0.58
C PHE A 23 1.78 -3.62 -1.58
N LEU A 24 0.61 -3.09 -1.31
CA LEU A 24 -0.60 -3.37 -2.07
C LEU A 24 -1.20 -2.05 -2.57
N ASP A 25 -1.43 -1.91 -3.87
CA ASP A 25 -2.29 -0.81 -4.33
C ASP A 25 -3.72 -1.03 -3.83
N ARG A 26 -4.50 0.02 -3.76
CA ARG A 26 -5.87 -0.02 -3.26
C ARG A 26 -6.88 -0.29 -4.36
N ASP A 27 -6.99 0.65 -5.31
CA ASP A 27 -8.06 0.66 -6.31
C ASP A 27 -7.74 -0.29 -7.47
N GLY A 28 -8.60 -1.28 -7.72
CA GLY A 28 -8.39 -2.34 -8.72
C GLY A 28 -7.62 -3.56 -8.20
N VAL A 29 -7.08 -3.49 -6.98
CA VAL A 29 -6.31 -4.54 -6.31
C VAL A 29 -7.02 -5.07 -5.06
N LEU A 30 -7.38 -4.20 -4.13
CA LEU A 30 -8.11 -4.53 -2.91
C LEU A 30 -9.60 -4.26 -3.05
N ASN A 31 -9.96 -3.14 -3.64
CA ASN A 31 -11.33 -2.77 -3.93
C ASN A 31 -11.55 -2.56 -5.43
N MET A 32 -12.80 -2.70 -5.85
CA MET A 32 -13.24 -2.42 -7.22
C MET A 32 -12.83 -1.00 -7.61
N SER A 33 -12.23 -0.87 -8.78
CA SER A 33 -11.91 0.44 -9.35
C SER A 33 -13.18 1.16 -9.80
N LEU A 34 -13.19 2.47 -9.69
CA LEU A 34 -14.24 3.31 -10.24
C LEU A 34 -13.72 4.09 -11.45
N ASN A 35 -14.65 4.58 -12.26
CA ASN A 35 -14.29 5.54 -13.30
C ASN A 35 -14.02 6.91 -12.65
N GLY A 36 -12.79 7.12 -12.19
CA GLY A 36 -12.37 8.26 -11.38
C GLY A 36 -11.84 7.83 -10.02
N TYR A 37 -12.39 8.40 -8.94
CA TYR A 37 -11.97 8.14 -7.56
C TYR A 37 -13.11 7.51 -6.76
N VAL A 38 -12.75 6.79 -5.69
CA VAL A 38 -13.68 6.53 -4.59
C VAL A 38 -13.85 7.84 -3.83
N ASN A 39 -15.01 8.49 -3.96
CA ASN A 39 -15.24 9.84 -3.41
C ASN A 39 -15.86 9.81 -2.02
N ARG A 40 -16.42 8.68 -1.60
CA ARG A 40 -17.08 8.51 -0.30
C ARG A 40 -17.03 7.05 0.18
N PRO A 41 -17.09 6.81 1.51
CA PRO A 41 -17.01 5.46 2.08
C PRO A 41 -17.97 4.45 1.46
N GLY A 42 -19.21 4.89 1.18
CA GLY A 42 -20.25 4.04 0.61
C GLY A 42 -19.99 3.53 -0.81
N GLU A 43 -19.01 4.07 -1.52
CA GLU A 43 -18.63 3.64 -2.87
C GLU A 43 -17.56 2.53 -2.85
N LEU A 44 -16.83 2.39 -1.73
CA LEU A 44 -15.79 1.37 -1.61
C LEU A 44 -16.41 -0.02 -1.51
N ARG A 45 -16.00 -0.90 -2.43
CA ARG A 45 -16.42 -2.30 -2.49
C ARG A 45 -15.18 -3.18 -2.62
N LEU A 46 -14.95 -4.07 -1.65
CA LEU A 46 -13.87 -5.04 -1.76
C LEU A 46 -14.08 -5.95 -2.96
N ILE A 47 -12.96 -6.34 -3.58
CA ILE A 47 -12.94 -7.44 -4.52
C ILE A 47 -13.10 -8.75 -3.73
N SER A 48 -13.88 -9.69 -4.25
CA SER A 48 -14.12 -10.96 -3.56
C SER A 48 -12.81 -11.69 -3.24
N GLY A 49 -12.66 -12.18 -2.01
CA GLY A 49 -11.47 -12.90 -1.55
C GLY A 49 -10.31 -12.02 -1.09
N THR A 50 -10.43 -10.69 -1.17
CA THR A 50 -9.37 -9.77 -0.73
C THR A 50 -9.00 -9.98 0.73
N GLY A 51 -9.96 -10.04 1.64
CA GLY A 51 -9.70 -10.22 3.07
C GLY A 51 -9.00 -11.54 3.35
N ALA A 52 -9.49 -12.65 2.79
CA ALA A 52 -8.86 -13.96 2.96
C ALA A 52 -7.41 -13.98 2.44
N ALA A 53 -7.14 -13.34 1.31
CA ALA A 53 -5.79 -13.26 0.76
C ALA A 53 -4.85 -12.40 1.62
N MET A 54 -5.31 -11.24 2.10
CA MET A 54 -4.55 -10.39 3.03
C MET A 54 -4.29 -11.11 4.35
N ARG A 55 -5.27 -11.86 4.85
CA ARG A 55 -5.09 -12.71 6.05
C ARG A 55 -4.03 -13.78 5.80
N ALA A 56 -4.06 -14.48 4.68
CA ALA A 56 -3.06 -15.50 4.35
C ALA A 56 -1.64 -14.91 4.25
N LEU A 57 -1.47 -13.72 3.67
CA LEU A 57 -0.19 -13.01 3.66
C LEU A 57 0.28 -12.70 5.09
N ARG A 58 -0.60 -12.22 5.96
CA ARG A 58 -0.29 -11.97 7.37
C ARG A 58 0.13 -13.25 8.10
N ASP A 59 -0.58 -14.35 7.89
CA ASP A 59 -0.27 -15.65 8.50
C ASP A 59 1.07 -16.20 8.01
N ALA A 60 1.48 -15.86 6.78
CA ALA A 60 2.79 -16.14 6.23
C ALA A 60 3.90 -15.18 6.73
N GLY A 61 3.57 -14.26 7.64
CA GLY A 61 4.53 -13.35 8.29
C GLY A 61 4.70 -11.99 7.62
N PHE A 62 3.99 -11.69 6.54
CA PHE A 62 4.05 -10.36 5.91
C PHE A 62 3.39 -9.29 6.77
N LEU A 63 4.01 -8.12 6.79
CA LEU A 63 3.35 -6.88 7.18
C LEU A 63 2.57 -6.34 5.98
N LEU A 64 1.38 -5.79 6.22
CA LEU A 64 0.48 -5.32 5.17
C LEU A 64 0.53 -3.80 5.05
N CYS A 65 1.01 -3.30 3.92
CA CYS A 65 1.11 -1.87 3.64
C CYS A 65 0.32 -1.49 2.39
N VAL A 66 -0.72 -0.70 2.55
CA VAL A 66 -1.42 -0.13 1.38
C VAL A 66 -0.69 1.11 0.90
N VAL A 67 -0.40 1.19 -0.41
CA VAL A 67 0.30 2.32 -1.06
C VAL A 67 -0.50 2.78 -2.27
N THR A 68 -1.16 3.94 -2.19
CA THR A 68 -2.14 4.38 -3.19
C THR A 68 -1.92 5.83 -3.66
N ASN A 69 -2.12 6.09 -4.95
CA ASN A 69 -2.06 7.44 -5.53
C ASN A 69 -3.45 8.10 -5.48
N GLN A 70 -3.62 9.14 -4.66
CA GLN A 70 -4.92 9.79 -4.40
C GLN A 70 -4.89 11.29 -4.73
N SER A 71 -4.59 11.62 -5.99
CA SER A 71 -4.49 13.01 -6.46
C SER A 71 -5.80 13.81 -6.42
N ALA A 72 -6.90 13.19 -6.05
CA ALA A 72 -8.17 13.88 -5.79
C ALA A 72 -8.03 14.99 -4.73
N ILE A 73 -7.13 14.80 -3.75
CA ILE A 73 -6.84 15.81 -2.71
C ILE A 73 -6.27 17.08 -3.35
N GLU A 74 -5.15 16.97 -4.06
CA GLU A 74 -4.50 18.16 -4.67
C GLU A 74 -5.35 18.76 -5.80
N ARG A 75 -6.23 17.97 -6.43
CA ARG A 75 -7.22 18.45 -7.40
C ARG A 75 -8.40 19.17 -6.76
N GLY A 76 -8.50 19.18 -5.42
CA GLY A 76 -9.58 19.84 -4.70
C GLY A 76 -10.92 19.15 -4.76
N HIS A 77 -10.97 17.84 -5.12
CA HIS A 77 -12.23 17.08 -5.10
C HIS A 77 -12.69 16.79 -3.67
N TRP A 78 -11.75 16.56 -2.76
CA TRP A 78 -11.96 16.32 -1.34
C TRP A 78 -10.63 16.41 -0.58
N ASP A 79 -10.71 16.50 0.74
CA ASP A 79 -9.59 16.68 1.67
C ASP A 79 -9.09 15.36 2.27
N ASP A 80 -8.09 15.42 3.12
CA ASP A 80 -7.55 14.28 3.84
C ASP A 80 -8.55 13.70 4.85
N GLU A 81 -9.44 14.49 5.45
CA GLU A 81 -10.52 13.99 6.32
C GLU A 81 -11.44 13.03 5.56
N ARG A 82 -11.80 13.37 4.33
CA ARG A 82 -12.59 12.49 3.45
C ARG A 82 -11.83 11.21 3.12
N LEU A 83 -10.53 11.29 2.88
CA LEU A 83 -9.68 10.12 2.67
C LEU A 83 -9.64 9.23 3.91
N HIS A 84 -9.56 9.83 5.12
CA HIS A 84 -9.66 9.09 6.39
C HIS A 84 -10.94 8.26 6.46
N LEU A 85 -12.09 8.86 6.20
CA LEU A 85 -13.37 8.17 6.23
C LEU A 85 -13.46 7.00 5.22
N ILE A 86 -12.83 7.16 4.04
CA ILE A 86 -12.76 6.09 3.04
C ILE A 86 -11.88 4.94 3.55
N HIS A 87 -10.75 5.24 4.20
CA HIS A 87 -9.87 4.21 4.77
C HIS A 87 -10.47 3.58 6.03
N ASP A 88 -11.25 4.31 6.84
CA ASP A 88 -12.05 3.73 7.92
C ASP A 88 -12.98 2.65 7.39
N ARG A 89 -13.63 2.93 6.26
CA ARG A 89 -14.49 1.96 5.61
C ARG A 89 -13.74 0.74 5.10
N LEU A 90 -12.54 0.91 4.57
CA LEU A 90 -11.68 -0.21 4.15
C LEU A 90 -11.35 -1.11 5.35
N ASP A 91 -10.94 -0.51 6.47
CA ASP A 91 -10.66 -1.21 7.72
C ASP A 91 -11.87 -2.00 8.23
N ASP A 92 -13.05 -1.37 8.28
CA ASP A 92 -14.28 -2.01 8.72
C ASP A 92 -14.63 -3.23 7.87
N LEU A 93 -14.45 -3.13 6.56
CA LEU A 93 -14.71 -4.23 5.64
C LEU A 93 -13.74 -5.41 5.81
N LEU A 94 -12.48 -5.13 6.19
CA LEU A 94 -11.44 -6.14 6.37
C LEU A 94 -11.39 -6.71 7.79
N LYS A 95 -12.06 -6.07 8.74
CA LYS A 95 -12.00 -6.40 10.16
C LYS A 95 -12.46 -7.82 10.48
N HIS A 96 -13.50 -8.29 9.81
CA HIS A 96 -14.07 -9.61 10.07
C HIS A 96 -13.11 -10.77 9.75
N GLU A 97 -12.15 -10.52 8.85
CA GLU A 97 -11.14 -11.50 8.46
C GLU A 97 -9.77 -11.24 9.13
N ASP A 98 -9.70 -10.30 10.07
CA ASP A 98 -8.44 -9.85 10.70
C ASP A 98 -7.38 -9.45 9.66
N ALA A 99 -7.83 -8.83 8.58
CA ALA A 99 -7.07 -8.52 7.37
C ALA A 99 -6.78 -7.01 7.20
N GLN A 100 -7.04 -6.18 8.22
CA GLN A 100 -6.77 -4.73 8.12
C GLN A 100 -5.27 -4.49 7.84
N PRO A 101 -4.92 -3.52 7.00
CA PRO A 101 -3.53 -3.16 6.78
C PRO A 101 -2.87 -2.66 8.07
N ASP A 102 -1.58 -2.93 8.22
CA ASP A 102 -0.77 -2.40 9.33
C ASP A 102 -0.49 -0.91 9.10
N LEU A 103 -0.42 -0.49 7.83
CA LEU A 103 -0.15 0.88 7.41
C LEU A 103 -0.86 1.19 6.08
N VAL A 104 -1.34 2.42 5.95
CA VAL A 104 -1.81 2.97 4.68
C VAL A 104 -1.06 4.26 4.38
N LEU A 105 -0.48 4.35 3.20
CA LEU A 105 0.18 5.53 2.66
C LEU A 105 -0.54 5.98 1.39
N ALA A 106 -0.92 7.24 1.34
CA ALA A 106 -1.59 7.81 0.18
C ALA A 106 -0.85 9.03 -0.34
N CYS A 107 -0.42 9.01 -1.59
CA CYS A 107 0.15 10.19 -2.24
C CYS A 107 -0.98 11.13 -2.68
N PRO A 108 -1.05 12.37 -2.15
CA PRO A 108 -2.09 13.33 -2.51
C PRO A 108 -1.80 14.07 -3.82
N HIS A 109 -0.57 14.00 -4.34
CA HIS A 109 -0.07 14.87 -5.39
C HIS A 109 -0.54 14.47 -6.79
N VAL A 110 -0.67 15.48 -7.67
CA VAL A 110 -0.94 15.27 -9.10
C VAL A 110 0.29 14.69 -9.83
N PRO A 111 0.10 14.04 -10.99
CA PRO A 111 1.21 13.40 -11.72
C PRO A 111 2.36 14.32 -12.12
N TRP A 112 2.07 15.61 -12.31
CA TRP A 112 3.06 16.63 -12.70
C TRP A 112 3.65 17.40 -11.51
N GLY A 113 3.29 17.02 -10.27
CA GLY A 113 3.77 17.68 -9.04
C GLY A 113 5.22 17.36 -8.66
N GLY A 114 5.85 16.39 -9.31
CA GLY A 114 7.28 16.07 -9.12
C GLY A 114 7.65 15.57 -7.74
N CYS A 115 6.72 14.96 -6.99
CA CYS A 115 6.99 14.41 -5.66
C CYS A 115 7.56 12.98 -5.75
N ASP A 116 8.39 12.60 -4.76
CA ASP A 116 8.97 11.26 -4.67
C ASP A 116 8.02 10.21 -4.10
N CYS A 117 6.89 10.62 -3.50
CA CYS A 117 5.97 9.66 -2.92
C CYS A 117 4.99 9.06 -3.93
N ARG A 118 4.77 9.70 -5.07
CA ARG A 118 3.82 9.22 -6.07
C ARG A 118 4.42 8.09 -6.91
N LYS A 119 3.79 6.92 -6.92
CA LYS A 119 4.13 5.85 -7.89
C LYS A 119 4.08 6.41 -9.32
N PRO A 120 5.11 6.25 -10.16
CA PRO A 120 6.14 5.22 -10.12
C PRO A 120 7.37 5.52 -9.26
N GLU A 121 7.39 6.58 -8.46
CA GLU A 121 8.49 6.78 -7.52
C GLU A 121 8.34 5.89 -6.28
N PRO A 122 9.46 5.38 -5.70
CA PRO A 122 9.44 4.37 -4.67
C PRO A 122 9.21 4.93 -3.25
N GLY A 123 9.03 6.22 -3.10
CA GLY A 123 9.07 6.90 -1.81
C GLY A 123 8.05 6.40 -0.79
N MET A 124 6.81 6.04 -1.21
CA MET A 124 5.85 5.43 -0.28
C MET A 124 6.31 4.05 0.21
N LEU A 125 6.93 3.24 -0.67
CA LEU A 125 7.44 1.92 -0.28
C LEU A 125 8.58 2.06 0.73
N GLY A 126 9.54 2.94 0.44
CA GLY A 126 10.66 3.22 1.34
C GLY A 126 10.22 3.76 2.70
N LEU A 127 9.27 4.71 2.73
CA LEU A 127 8.68 5.20 3.96
C LEU A 127 7.94 4.08 4.70
N GLY A 128 7.11 3.29 4.01
CA GLY A 128 6.36 2.19 4.59
C GLY A 128 7.27 1.17 5.26
N ALA A 129 8.35 0.77 4.60
CA ALA A 129 9.33 -0.15 5.17
C ALA A 129 10.01 0.43 6.42
N ARG A 130 10.41 1.69 6.38
CA ARG A 130 11.01 2.36 7.54
C ARG A 130 10.03 2.39 8.72
N LEU A 131 8.77 2.76 8.46
CA LEU A 131 7.74 2.85 9.49
C LEU A 131 7.42 1.48 10.10
N LEU A 132 7.25 0.47 9.28
CA LEU A 132 6.84 -0.87 9.70
C LEU A 132 7.96 -1.66 10.39
N ARG A 133 9.24 -1.41 10.03
CA ARG A 133 10.40 -2.13 10.58
C ARG A 133 11.07 -1.41 11.74
N SER A 134 10.74 -0.14 12.02
CA SER A 134 11.36 0.59 13.12
C SER A 134 10.87 0.09 14.49
N ARG A 135 11.80 0.00 15.47
CA ARG A 135 11.49 -0.42 16.83
C ARG A 135 10.80 0.66 17.70
N GLY A 136 10.70 1.88 17.22
CA GLY A 136 10.26 3.02 18.00
C GLY A 136 8.75 3.29 18.00
N GLY A 137 7.93 2.47 17.32
CA GLY A 137 6.51 2.74 17.14
C GLY A 137 6.23 4.05 16.39
N PHE A 138 4.95 4.39 16.21
CA PHE A 138 4.53 5.60 15.48
C PHE A 138 4.94 6.92 16.14
N GLU A 139 5.10 6.95 17.46
CA GLU A 139 5.52 8.14 18.20
C GLU A 139 6.93 8.62 17.81
N ALA A 140 7.83 7.69 17.50
CA ALA A 140 9.17 8.03 17.00
C ALA A 140 9.16 8.60 15.57
N MET A 141 8.02 8.60 14.91
CA MET A 141 7.85 8.83 13.48
C MET A 141 7.23 10.17 13.12
N ARG A 142 7.12 11.10 14.04
CA ARG A 142 6.99 12.53 13.73
C ARG A 142 8.18 13.07 12.93
N GLN A 143 9.06 12.16 12.45
CA GLN A 143 10.08 12.52 11.49
C GLN A 143 9.40 12.95 10.20
N ARG A 144 9.70 14.18 9.79
CA ARG A 144 9.29 14.73 8.50
C ARG A 144 9.63 13.73 7.39
N TRP A 145 8.71 13.58 6.45
CA TRP A 145 8.99 13.00 5.15
C TRP A 145 10.32 13.59 4.63
N GLN A 146 11.28 12.74 4.34
CA GLN A 146 12.54 13.15 3.73
C GLN A 146 12.67 12.46 2.38
N ARG A 147 12.89 13.27 1.36
CA ARG A 147 13.14 12.80 0.00
C ARG A 147 14.36 11.88 0.00
N GLY A 148 14.23 10.70 -0.63
CA GLY A 148 15.36 9.75 -0.77
C GLY A 148 15.73 8.95 0.48
N ASP A 149 15.06 9.11 1.61
CA ASP A 149 15.32 8.33 2.82
C ASP A 149 14.51 7.03 2.80
N HIS A 150 15.09 5.98 2.19
CA HIS A 150 14.45 4.68 2.01
C HIS A 150 15.12 3.63 2.90
N ALA A 151 14.31 2.86 3.64
CA ALA A 151 14.80 1.64 4.27
C ALA A 151 15.21 0.62 3.19
N GLN A 152 16.19 -0.23 3.52
CA GLN A 152 16.60 -1.30 2.61
C GLN A 152 15.44 -2.29 2.38
N PRO A 153 15.25 -2.77 1.14
CA PRO A 153 14.26 -3.79 0.86
C PRO A 153 14.63 -5.12 1.51
N HIS A 154 13.62 -5.89 1.89
CA HIS A 154 13.78 -7.30 2.22
C HIS A 154 13.60 -8.14 0.96
N ALA A 155 14.33 -9.25 0.82
CA ALA A 155 14.31 -10.08 -0.39
C ALA A 155 12.90 -10.61 -0.76
N LEU A 156 12.02 -10.75 0.24
CA LEU A 156 10.65 -11.21 0.04
C LEU A 156 9.62 -10.07 -0.01
N ASP A 157 10.02 -8.81 0.04
CA ASP A 157 9.08 -7.70 -0.15
C ASP A 157 8.39 -7.84 -1.51
N VAL A 158 7.08 -7.60 -1.54
CA VAL A 158 6.30 -7.63 -2.78
C VAL A 158 5.59 -6.29 -3.02
N MET A 159 5.45 -5.89 -4.27
CA MET A 159 4.55 -4.82 -4.69
C MET A 159 3.51 -5.37 -5.65
N VAL A 160 2.24 -5.26 -5.28
CA VAL A 160 1.10 -5.72 -6.10
C VAL A 160 0.32 -4.52 -6.61
N GLY A 161 0.14 -4.45 -7.93
CA GLY A 161 -0.60 -3.36 -8.56
C GLY A 161 -1.28 -3.74 -9.87
N ASP A 162 -2.24 -2.93 -10.29
CA ASP A 162 -2.95 -3.07 -11.57
C ASP A 162 -2.44 -2.10 -12.64
N ARG A 163 -1.41 -1.30 -12.31
CA ARG A 163 -0.83 -0.30 -13.21
C ARG A 163 0.68 -0.46 -13.33
N ARG A 164 1.21 -0.10 -14.49
CA ARG A 164 2.66 -0.07 -14.73
C ARG A 164 3.41 0.73 -13.66
N SER A 165 2.86 1.86 -13.22
CA SER A 165 3.47 2.68 -12.17
C SER A 165 3.65 1.96 -10.82
N ASP A 166 2.85 0.94 -10.54
CA ASP A 166 2.97 0.14 -9.33
C ASP A 166 4.19 -0.77 -9.42
N LEU A 167 4.32 -1.47 -10.55
CA LEU A 167 5.44 -2.37 -10.81
C LEU A 167 6.76 -1.61 -10.85
N GLU A 168 6.79 -0.45 -11.56
CA GLU A 168 7.96 0.43 -11.61
C GLU A 168 8.38 0.90 -10.21
N ALA A 169 7.42 1.27 -9.35
CA ALA A 169 7.72 1.65 -7.97
C ALA A 169 8.29 0.48 -7.17
N GLY A 170 7.72 -0.73 -7.34
CA GLY A 170 8.24 -1.96 -6.73
C GLY A 170 9.68 -2.24 -7.15
N THR A 171 9.94 -2.23 -8.46
CA THR A 171 11.27 -2.48 -9.03
C THR A 171 12.29 -1.43 -8.56
N LYS A 172 11.94 -0.13 -8.59
CA LYS A 172 12.82 0.94 -8.11
C LYS A 172 13.14 0.83 -6.62
N TYR A 173 12.21 0.33 -5.83
CA TYR A 173 12.42 0.09 -4.40
C TYR A 173 13.25 -1.18 -4.15
N GLY A 174 13.17 -2.19 -5.02
CA GLY A 174 13.79 -3.51 -4.86
C GLY A 174 12.84 -4.56 -4.28
N ALA A 175 11.53 -4.34 -4.33
CA ALA A 175 10.51 -5.35 -4.07
C ALA A 175 10.22 -6.16 -5.32
N ARG A 176 9.76 -7.41 -5.14
CA ARG A 176 9.26 -8.25 -6.23
C ARG A 176 7.95 -7.67 -6.77
N PRO A 177 7.86 -7.23 -8.03
CA PRO A 177 6.65 -6.64 -8.58
C PRO A 177 5.69 -7.71 -9.09
N PHE A 178 4.40 -7.58 -8.81
CA PHE A 178 3.37 -8.49 -9.29
C PHE A 178 2.21 -7.72 -9.93
N TRP A 179 1.95 -8.04 -11.20
CA TRP A 179 0.81 -7.49 -11.92
C TRP A 179 -0.46 -8.26 -11.60
N VAL A 180 -1.48 -7.55 -11.16
CA VAL A 180 -2.84 -8.10 -11.07
C VAL A 180 -3.71 -7.46 -12.13
N LYS A 181 -4.50 -8.27 -12.83
CA LYS A 181 -5.50 -7.70 -13.74
C LYS A 181 -6.53 -6.94 -12.91
N ARG A 182 -6.80 -5.69 -13.30
CA ARG A 182 -7.73 -4.79 -12.61
C ARG A 182 -9.03 -5.49 -12.22
N ASP A 183 -9.46 -5.27 -10.99
CA ASP A 183 -10.68 -5.82 -10.38
C ASP A 183 -10.73 -7.36 -10.29
N ARG A 184 -9.59 -8.03 -10.50
CA ARG A 184 -9.47 -9.48 -10.23
C ARG A 184 -8.99 -9.79 -8.82
N GLY A 185 -8.31 -8.83 -8.18
CA GLY A 185 -7.86 -8.89 -6.80
C GLY A 185 -6.66 -9.77 -6.51
N ILE A 186 -6.05 -9.54 -5.36
CA ILE A 186 -4.79 -10.18 -4.95
C ILE A 186 -4.90 -11.69 -4.73
N GLN A 187 -6.11 -12.21 -4.45
CA GLN A 187 -6.32 -13.65 -4.25
C GLN A 187 -5.89 -14.49 -5.47
N THR A 188 -5.92 -13.91 -6.66
CA THR A 188 -5.47 -14.61 -7.88
C THR A 188 -3.97 -14.80 -7.96
N LEU A 189 -3.22 -14.00 -7.20
CA LEU A 189 -1.76 -14.03 -7.14
C LEU A 189 -1.23 -14.73 -5.88
N LEU A 190 -2.08 -15.10 -4.94
CA LEU A 190 -1.65 -15.57 -3.62
C LEU A 190 -0.62 -16.72 -3.68
N PRO A 191 -0.76 -17.76 -4.51
CA PRO A 191 0.26 -18.79 -4.61
C PRO A 191 1.64 -18.27 -5.03
N ARG A 192 1.69 -17.29 -5.96
CA ARG A 192 2.91 -16.64 -6.42
C ARG A 192 3.53 -15.75 -5.34
N LEU A 193 2.71 -14.98 -4.63
CA LEU A 193 3.16 -14.07 -3.57
C LEU A 193 3.83 -14.84 -2.41
N LEU A 194 3.34 -16.05 -2.13
CA LEU A 194 3.84 -16.93 -1.07
C LEU A 194 5.04 -17.78 -1.53
N ASP A 195 5.29 -17.90 -2.83
CA ASP A 195 6.49 -18.58 -3.33
C ASP A 195 7.72 -17.66 -3.21
N SER A 196 8.67 -18.05 -2.39
CA SER A 196 9.93 -17.33 -2.20
C SER A 196 10.83 -17.32 -3.44
N ASN A 197 10.62 -18.22 -4.39
CA ASN A 197 11.39 -18.33 -5.63
C ASN A 197 10.76 -17.54 -6.78
N ASP A 198 9.49 -17.10 -6.67
CA ASP A 198 8.87 -16.26 -7.69
C ASP A 198 9.42 -14.82 -7.57
N THR A 199 10.17 -14.40 -8.55
CA THR A 199 10.80 -13.07 -8.57
C THR A 199 9.88 -11.93 -9.02
N GLY A 200 8.61 -12.25 -9.32
CA GLY A 200 7.63 -11.30 -9.81
C GLY A 200 7.63 -11.15 -11.34
N ASP A 201 6.91 -10.15 -11.80
CA ASP A 201 6.71 -9.88 -13.22
C ASP A 201 7.74 -8.85 -13.73
N GLU A 202 8.23 -9.03 -14.95
CA GLU A 202 9.08 -8.04 -15.60
C GLU A 202 8.30 -6.78 -15.96
N VAL A 203 8.91 -5.62 -15.74
CA VAL A 203 8.35 -4.33 -16.16
C VAL A 203 8.82 -4.05 -17.59
N VAL A 204 7.98 -4.39 -18.55
CA VAL A 204 8.23 -4.14 -19.98
C VAL A 204 7.75 -2.75 -20.42
#